data_4342a95c13485b7aec312ee8598836c8
#
_entry.id   4342a95c13485b7aec312ee8598836c8
#
_cell.length_a   1.000
_cell.length_b   1.000
_cell.length_c   1.000
_cell.angle_alpha   90.00
_cell.angle_beta   90.00
_cell.angle_gamma   90.00
#
_symmetry.space_group_name_H-M   'P 1'
#
loop_
_entity.id
_entity.type
_entity.pdbx_description
1 polymer ?
#
loop_
_entity_poly.entity_id
_entity_poly.type
_entity_poly.pdbx_seq_one_letter_code
_entity_poly.pdbx_strand_id
1 'polypeptide(L)'
;MAHRCDSQTTRPRAKVTRHTSALGRWELATAPPAEALRPFAREYVGWSEQVSAPLCRRELPTEEAPLIINFGAPFHLFAPGDSRRSLDLASFITGAYDTYQLVESVGASSGVQVNFTLLGIRLLVG
;
A
#
# COMPACT_ATOMS: atom_id res chain seq x y z
N MET A 1 -25.32 22.47 32.93
CA MET A 1 -24.13 23.01 32.21
C MET A 1 -23.60 21.93 31.29
N ALA A 2 -23.83 22.09 30.01
CA ALA A 2 -23.31 21.17 28.99
C ALA A 2 -21.87 21.60 28.65
N HIS A 3 -20.88 20.80 29.03
CA HIS A 3 -19.54 20.96 28.53
C HIS A 3 -19.49 20.50 27.07
N ARG A 4 -19.44 21.46 26.14
CA ARG A 4 -19.04 21.17 24.75
C ARG A 4 -17.59 20.70 24.78
N CYS A 5 -17.39 19.44 24.49
CA CYS A 5 -16.08 18.92 24.15
C CYS A 5 -15.81 19.28 22.68
N ASP A 6 -15.39 20.51 22.43
CA ASP A 6 -14.86 20.95 21.14
C ASP A 6 -13.40 20.48 21.02
N SER A 7 -13.20 19.19 20.91
CA SER A 7 -11.96 18.67 20.36
C SER A 7 -12.10 18.65 18.84
N GLN A 8 -11.90 19.80 18.21
CA GLN A 8 -11.59 19.85 16.79
C GLN A 8 -10.21 19.21 16.58
N THR A 9 -10.20 17.88 16.60
CA THR A 9 -9.05 17.13 16.09
C THR A 9 -9.09 17.34 14.58
N THR A 10 -8.27 18.26 14.09
CA THR A 10 -8.08 18.48 12.66
C THR A 10 -7.51 17.19 12.08
N ARG A 11 -8.36 16.35 11.51
CA ARG A 11 -7.92 15.13 10.83
C ARG A 11 -7.06 15.56 9.64
N PRO A 12 -5.83 15.07 9.52
CA PRO A 12 -5.00 15.39 8.38
C PRO A 12 -5.73 14.96 7.09
N ARG A 13 -5.83 15.88 6.14
CA ARG A 13 -6.42 15.59 4.84
C ARG A 13 -5.50 14.69 4.05
N ALA A 14 -6.07 13.67 3.41
CA ALA A 14 -5.35 12.87 2.44
C ALA A 14 -4.94 13.73 1.24
N LYS A 15 -3.70 13.56 0.79
CA LYS A 15 -3.21 14.15 -0.45
C LYS A 15 -3.53 13.20 -1.59
N VAL A 16 -4.28 13.67 -2.59
CA VAL A 16 -4.69 12.89 -3.74
C VAL A 16 -3.87 13.28 -4.96
N THR A 17 -3.30 12.29 -5.63
CA THR A 17 -2.57 12.45 -6.89
C THR A 17 -3.21 11.55 -7.93
N ARG A 18 -3.44 12.06 -9.14
CA ARG A 18 -4.01 11.35 -10.28
C ARG A 18 -3.04 11.34 -11.45
N HIS A 19 -2.97 10.22 -12.13
CA HIS A 19 -2.17 10.06 -13.32
C HIS A 19 -2.94 9.26 -14.37
N THR A 20 -2.89 9.70 -15.63
CA THR A 20 -3.48 9.00 -16.76
C THR A 20 -2.47 8.93 -17.89
N SER A 21 -2.34 7.77 -18.50
CA SER A 21 -1.49 7.53 -19.66
C SER A 21 -2.13 6.48 -20.58
N ALA A 22 -1.45 6.13 -21.65
CA ALA A 22 -1.86 5.02 -22.53
C ALA A 22 -1.88 3.66 -21.79
N LEU A 23 -1.12 3.51 -20.69
CA LEU A 23 -1.06 2.29 -19.90
C LEU A 23 -2.25 2.14 -18.95
N GLY A 24 -2.90 3.23 -18.57
CA GLY A 24 -4.02 3.19 -17.64
C GLY A 24 -4.26 4.48 -16.87
N ARG A 25 -5.01 4.35 -15.81
CA ARG A 25 -5.34 5.45 -14.87
C ARG A 25 -5.02 5.03 -13.45
N TRP A 26 -4.43 5.94 -12.70
CA TRP A 26 -4.05 5.75 -11.31
C TRP A 26 -4.51 6.92 -10.45
N GLU A 27 -4.96 6.59 -9.26
CA GLU A 27 -5.22 7.56 -8.21
C GLU A 27 -4.57 7.07 -6.92
N LEU A 28 -3.81 7.93 -6.28
CA LEU A 28 -3.16 7.69 -5.00
C LEU A 28 -3.64 8.72 -3.98
N ALA A 29 -4.05 8.26 -2.82
CA ALA A 29 -4.41 9.09 -1.67
C ALA A 29 -3.47 8.75 -0.52
N THR A 30 -2.65 9.69 -0.09
CA THR A 30 -1.70 9.49 1.00
C THR A 30 -2.10 10.30 2.22
N ALA A 31 -1.94 9.72 3.41
CA ALA A 31 -2.21 10.38 4.67
C ALA A 31 -1.21 9.91 5.74
N PRO A 32 -0.76 10.83 6.62
CA PRO A 32 0.06 10.44 7.76
C PRO A 32 -0.79 9.72 8.81
N PRO A 33 -0.21 8.78 9.58
CA PRO A 33 -0.88 8.20 10.73
C PRO A 33 -1.07 9.23 11.85
N ALA A 34 -1.98 8.93 12.78
CA ALA A 34 -2.11 9.68 14.02
C ALA A 34 -0.76 9.71 14.76
N GLU A 35 -0.50 10.78 15.51
CA GLU A 35 0.80 11.01 16.16
C GLU A 35 1.26 9.83 17.03
N ALA A 36 0.33 9.23 17.79
CA ALA A 36 0.62 8.08 18.62
C ALA A 36 1.06 6.83 17.84
N LEU A 37 0.74 6.73 16.55
CA LEU A 37 1.06 5.60 15.69
C LEU A 37 2.33 5.81 14.85
N ARG A 38 2.88 7.00 14.81
CA ARG A 38 4.05 7.34 13.98
C ARG A 38 5.30 6.49 14.25
N PRO A 39 5.58 6.01 15.47
CA PRO A 39 6.69 5.08 15.67
C PRO A 39 6.50 3.72 15.00
N PHE A 40 5.26 3.36 14.66
CA PHE A 40 4.87 2.03 14.17
C PHE A 40 4.49 2.03 12.69
N ALA A 41 3.93 3.13 12.20
CA ALA A 41 3.49 3.28 10.82
C ALA A 41 3.95 4.64 10.28
N ARG A 42 4.42 4.66 9.03
CA ARG A 42 4.91 5.88 8.39
C ARG A 42 3.85 6.57 7.57
N GLU A 43 3.02 5.80 6.87
CA GLU A 43 2.09 6.35 5.90
C GLU A 43 0.97 5.38 5.60
N TYR A 44 -0.21 5.93 5.31
CA TYR A 44 -1.33 5.22 4.70
C TYR A 44 -1.43 5.63 3.24
N VAL A 45 -1.59 4.66 2.36
CA VAL A 45 -1.74 4.90 0.92
C VAL A 45 -3.00 4.18 0.44
N GLY A 46 -4.00 4.94 0.02
CA GLY A 46 -5.11 4.40 -0.75
C GLY A 46 -4.74 4.43 -2.23
N TRP A 47 -5.08 3.40 -2.99
CA TRP A 47 -4.89 3.40 -4.43
C TRP A 47 -6.13 2.93 -5.17
N SER A 48 -6.27 3.44 -6.37
CA SER A 48 -7.20 2.94 -7.38
C SER A 48 -6.45 2.92 -8.70
N GLU A 49 -6.47 1.79 -9.37
CA GLU A 49 -5.73 1.56 -10.60
C GLU A 49 -6.64 0.87 -11.61
N GLN A 50 -6.57 1.30 -12.85
CA GLN A 50 -7.18 0.63 -13.98
C GLN A 50 -6.18 0.58 -15.13
N VAL A 51 -5.70 -0.61 -15.46
CA VAL A 51 -4.74 -0.82 -16.54
C VAL A 51 -5.44 -1.38 -17.77
N SER A 52 -5.01 -0.92 -18.96
CA SER A 52 -5.57 -1.34 -20.25
C SER A 52 -5.07 -2.72 -20.70
N ALA A 53 -3.94 -3.17 -20.17
CA ALA A 53 -3.34 -4.48 -20.40
C ALA A 53 -2.57 -4.90 -19.14
N PRO A 54 -2.22 -6.18 -18.96
CA PRO A 54 -1.39 -6.62 -17.84
C PRO A 54 -0.12 -5.78 -17.72
N LEU A 55 0.12 -5.24 -16.54
CA LEU A 55 1.25 -4.36 -16.26
C LEU A 55 2.14 -4.98 -15.19
N CYS A 56 3.37 -5.28 -15.57
CA CYS A 56 4.39 -5.79 -14.65
C CYS A 56 5.27 -4.63 -14.15
N ARG A 57 5.38 -4.52 -12.84
CA ARG A 57 6.20 -3.50 -12.19
C ARG A 57 7.29 -4.14 -11.34
N ARG A 58 8.42 -3.46 -11.30
CA ARG A 58 9.51 -3.81 -10.38
C ARG A 58 9.35 -2.98 -9.11
N GLU A 59 9.05 -3.66 -8.01
CA GLU A 59 8.99 -3.04 -6.68
C GLU A 59 10.36 -3.13 -6.04
N LEU A 60 10.95 -1.99 -5.73
CA LEU A 60 12.28 -1.91 -5.13
C LEU A 60 12.23 -2.26 -3.64
N PRO A 61 13.33 -2.78 -3.08
CA PRO A 61 13.42 -3.03 -1.65
C PRO A 61 13.29 -1.72 -0.86
N THR A 62 12.64 -1.81 0.29
CA THR A 62 12.48 -0.70 1.23
C THR A 62 12.77 -1.17 2.65
N GLU A 63 13.03 -0.21 3.55
CA GLU A 63 13.16 -0.48 4.98
C GLU A 63 11.81 -0.61 5.69
N GLU A 64 10.72 -0.46 4.96
CA GLU A 64 9.36 -0.54 5.46
C GLU A 64 8.77 -1.93 5.19
N ALA A 65 7.79 -2.31 6.00
CA ALA A 65 7.01 -3.53 5.80
C ALA A 65 5.58 -3.15 5.41
N PRO A 66 5.22 -3.20 4.13
CA PRO A 66 3.88 -2.85 3.70
C PRO A 66 2.88 -3.96 4.02
N LEU A 67 1.75 -3.56 4.61
CA LEU A 67 0.51 -4.33 4.65
C LEU A 67 -0.37 -3.87 3.51
N ILE A 68 -0.74 -4.78 2.64
CA ILE A 68 -1.64 -4.53 1.51
C ILE A 68 -3.02 -5.09 1.85
N ILE A 69 -4.04 -4.23 1.87
CA ILE A 69 -5.44 -4.61 1.98
C ILE A 69 -6.07 -4.34 0.61
N ASN A 70 -6.28 -5.40 -0.16
CA ASN A 70 -6.74 -5.32 -1.54
C ASN A 70 -8.25 -5.52 -1.61
N PHE A 71 -8.94 -4.65 -2.33
CA PHE A 71 -10.39 -4.71 -2.57
C PHE A 71 -10.75 -5.20 -3.98
N GLY A 72 -9.75 -5.34 -4.85
CA GLY A 72 -9.93 -5.73 -6.24
C GLY A 72 -9.39 -7.12 -6.55
N ALA A 73 -9.01 -7.33 -7.81
CA ALA A 73 -8.39 -8.56 -8.26
C ALA A 73 -7.05 -8.81 -7.55
N PRO A 74 -6.69 -10.09 -7.29
CA PRO A 74 -5.40 -10.43 -6.68
C PRO A 74 -4.22 -9.93 -7.52
N PHE A 75 -3.11 -9.63 -6.84
CA PHE A 75 -1.83 -9.38 -7.51
C PHE A 75 -1.12 -10.69 -7.80
N HIS A 76 -0.40 -10.72 -8.92
CA HIS A 76 0.53 -11.79 -9.26
C HIS A 76 1.95 -11.33 -8.89
N LEU A 77 2.54 -11.99 -7.90
CA LEU A 77 3.90 -11.72 -7.45
C LEU A 77 4.84 -12.80 -7.99
N PHE A 78 5.94 -12.38 -8.59
CA PHE A 78 6.94 -13.26 -9.13
C PHE A 78 8.25 -13.15 -8.35
N ALA A 79 8.89 -14.27 -8.11
CA ALA A 79 10.24 -14.25 -7.56
C ALA A 79 11.23 -13.63 -8.58
N PRO A 80 12.22 -12.85 -8.14
CA PRO A 80 13.25 -12.32 -9.02
C PRO A 80 13.97 -13.43 -9.79
N GLY A 81 14.03 -13.30 -11.11
CA GLY A 81 14.70 -14.26 -11.98
C GLY A 81 13.96 -15.56 -12.26
N ASP A 82 12.78 -15.79 -11.65
CA ASP A 82 11.98 -17.00 -11.89
C ASP A 82 10.51 -16.63 -12.18
N SER A 83 10.22 -16.41 -13.45
CA SER A 83 8.86 -16.13 -13.93
C SER A 83 7.91 -17.34 -13.87
N ARG A 84 8.39 -18.52 -13.49
CA ARG A 84 7.59 -19.74 -13.35
C ARG A 84 6.94 -19.89 -11.99
N ARG A 85 7.43 -19.14 -10.97
CA ARG A 85 6.87 -19.14 -9.62
C ARG A 85 6.16 -17.84 -9.38
N SER A 86 4.84 -17.89 -9.36
CA SER A 86 4.00 -16.76 -8.97
C SER A 86 3.15 -17.12 -7.77
N LEU A 87 2.87 -16.14 -6.95
CA LEU A 87 1.87 -16.20 -5.89
C LEU A 87 0.77 -15.21 -6.22
N ASP A 88 -0.47 -15.67 -6.16
CA ASP A 88 -1.64 -14.82 -6.28
C ASP A 88 -2.07 -14.42 -4.88
N LEU A 89 -1.90 -13.14 -4.54
CA LEU A 89 -2.20 -12.63 -3.22
C LEU A 89 -3.22 -11.50 -3.31
N ALA A 90 -4.28 -11.61 -2.52
CA ALA A 90 -5.27 -10.54 -2.37
C ALA A 90 -4.78 -9.53 -1.33
N SER A 91 -4.79 -9.90 -0.06
CA SER A 91 -4.25 -9.08 1.03
C SER A 91 -3.08 -9.80 1.67
N PHE A 92 -2.01 -9.08 1.94
CA PHE A 92 -0.77 -9.67 2.43
C PHE A 92 0.12 -8.66 3.14
N ILE A 93 1.04 -9.17 3.93
CA ILE A 93 2.15 -8.42 4.51
C ILE A 93 3.43 -8.92 3.87
N THR A 94 4.30 -7.99 3.51
CA THR A 94 5.67 -8.32 3.13
C THR A 94 6.62 -7.95 4.26
N GLY A 95 7.66 -8.75 4.47
CA GLY A 95 8.78 -8.36 5.32
C GLY A 95 9.74 -7.42 4.60
N ALA A 96 10.73 -6.93 5.32
CA ALA A 96 11.85 -6.25 4.69
C ALA A 96 12.65 -7.26 3.85
N TYR A 97 12.99 -6.88 2.62
CA TYR A 97 13.78 -7.70 1.70
C TYR A 97 14.86 -6.84 1.03
N ASP A 98 15.90 -7.47 0.61
CA ASP A 98 17.10 -6.83 0.05
C ASP A 98 17.18 -6.86 -1.48
N THR A 99 16.16 -7.43 -2.13
CA THR A 99 16.07 -7.52 -3.58
C THR A 99 14.70 -7.02 -4.07
N TYR A 100 14.58 -6.74 -5.36
CA TYR A 100 13.32 -6.33 -5.95
C TYR A 100 12.32 -7.49 -6.08
N GLN A 101 11.05 -7.16 -6.17
CA GLN A 101 9.97 -8.07 -6.54
C GLN A 101 9.30 -7.62 -7.84
N LEU A 102 8.79 -8.57 -8.60
CA LEU A 102 7.95 -8.29 -9.77
C LEU A 102 6.49 -8.49 -9.39
N VAL A 103 5.70 -7.46 -9.64
CA VAL A 103 4.26 -7.44 -9.36
C VAL A 103 3.51 -7.19 -10.65
N GLU A 104 2.63 -8.09 -11.03
CA GLU A 104 1.74 -7.91 -12.16
C GLU A 104 0.35 -7.54 -11.67
N SER A 105 -0.21 -6.50 -12.25
CA SER A 105 -1.60 -6.09 -12.07
C SER A 105 -2.37 -6.23 -13.37
N VAL A 106 -3.65 -6.63 -13.25
CA VAL A 106 -4.55 -6.85 -14.38
C VAL A 106 -5.89 -6.17 -14.11
N GLY A 107 -6.39 -5.41 -15.07
CA GLY A 107 -7.70 -4.79 -14.99
C GLY A 107 -7.79 -3.70 -13.93
N ALA A 108 -8.82 -3.75 -13.09
CA ALA A 108 -9.07 -2.77 -12.04
C ALA A 108 -8.63 -3.32 -10.68
N SER A 109 -7.90 -2.51 -9.93
CA SER A 109 -7.41 -2.83 -8.59
C SER A 109 -7.57 -1.61 -7.69
N SER A 110 -7.90 -1.84 -6.44
CA SER A 110 -8.01 -0.79 -5.43
C SER A 110 -7.76 -1.37 -4.04
N GLY A 111 -7.32 -0.54 -3.14
CA GLY A 111 -7.08 -0.97 -1.78
C GLY A 111 -6.40 0.09 -0.92
N VAL A 112 -5.92 -0.35 0.21
CA VAL A 112 -5.16 0.45 1.16
C VAL A 112 -3.86 -0.26 1.51
N GLN A 113 -2.78 0.50 1.52
CA GLN A 113 -1.48 0.06 1.98
C GLN A 113 -1.12 0.80 3.26
N VAL A 114 -0.64 0.07 4.24
CA VAL A 114 -0.06 0.63 5.46
C VAL A 114 1.44 0.34 5.45
N ASN A 115 2.24 1.39 5.44
CA ASN A 115 3.70 1.26 5.50
C ASN A 115 4.14 1.22 6.96
N PHE A 116 4.38 0.02 7.48
CA PHE A 116 4.88 -0.17 8.83
C PHE A 116 6.38 0.08 8.92
N THR A 117 6.80 0.64 10.06
CA THR A 117 8.21 0.58 10.46
C THR A 117 8.57 -0.86 10.84
N LEU A 118 9.86 -1.18 10.92
CA LEU A 118 10.30 -2.50 11.40
C LEU A 118 9.82 -2.78 12.83
N LEU A 119 9.76 -1.76 13.68
CA LEU A 119 9.19 -1.87 15.02
C LEU A 119 7.69 -2.18 14.95
N GLY A 120 6.96 -1.46 14.09
CA GLY A 120 5.51 -1.64 13.94
C GLY A 120 5.15 -3.04 13.47
N ILE A 121 5.84 -3.56 12.44
CA ILE A 121 5.55 -4.90 11.94
C ILE A 121 5.90 -5.99 12.97
N ARG A 122 6.97 -5.81 13.72
CA ARG A 122 7.33 -6.73 14.78
C ARG A 122 6.27 -6.81 15.88
N LEU A 123 5.70 -5.69 16.26
CA LEU A 123 4.62 -5.66 17.26
C LEU A 123 3.32 -6.25 16.73
N LEU A 124 3.07 -6.16 15.43
CA LEU A 124 1.86 -6.68 14.82
C LEU A 124 1.90 -8.21 14.64
N VAL A 125 3.03 -8.75 14.22
CA VAL A 125 3.14 -10.18 13.86
C VAL A 125 3.98 -11.00 14.83
N GLY A 126 4.62 -10.38 15.76
CA GLY A 126 5.45 -11.02 16.78
C GLY A 126 6.93 -11.00 16.39
#